data_1d362b5e734bcadcf4741128ad6b027d
#
_entry.id   1d362b5e734bcadcf4741128ad6b027d
#
_cell.length_a   1.000
_cell.length_b   1.000
_cell.length_c   1.000
_cell.angle_alpha   90.00
_cell.angle_beta   90.00
_cell.angle_gamma   90.00
#
_symmetry.space_group_name_H-M   'P 1'
#
loop_
_entity.id
_entity.type
_entity.pdbx_description
1 polymer ?
#
loop_
_entity_poly.entity_id
_entity_poly.type
_entity_poly.pdbx_seq_one_letter_code
_entity_poly.pdbx_strand_id
1 'polypeptide(L)'
;MKIFDTLQQIQDFVGQGEVMSDWLTVTQDQINQFAQATGDQQWIHVDPERAKAGPFGATIAHGFLTLSLLPAFFATAFKIQNVRMGVNYGLNKVRFTAPVTVNSRLRARLSLKACEAIENNGVQLIWLVNVEREGSDKPVCVAESLTRLYV
;
A
#
# COMPACT_ATOMS: atom_id res chain seq x y z
N MET A 1 -7.29 -2.01 -13.99
CA MET A 1 -7.72 -0.81 -13.22
C MET A 1 -9.24 -0.65 -13.31
N LYS A 2 -9.92 -0.54 -12.16
CA LYS A 2 -11.37 -0.27 -12.08
C LYS A 2 -11.62 1.24 -12.12
N ILE A 3 -12.63 1.68 -12.88
CA ILE A 3 -13.01 3.10 -12.97
C ILE A 3 -14.37 3.27 -12.30
N PHE A 4 -14.49 4.26 -11.44
CA PHE A 4 -15.73 4.74 -10.83
C PHE A 4 -16.02 6.14 -11.38
N ASP A 5 -17.09 6.28 -12.15
CA ASP A 5 -17.44 7.56 -12.77
C ASP A 5 -18.11 8.53 -11.80
N THR A 6 -18.70 7.99 -10.73
CA THR A 6 -19.41 8.78 -9.71
C THR A 6 -19.09 8.28 -8.30
N LEU A 7 -19.32 9.14 -7.30
CA LEU A 7 -19.26 8.73 -5.90
C LEU A 7 -20.28 7.64 -5.54
N GLN A 8 -21.45 7.64 -6.21
CA GLN A 8 -22.46 6.61 -6.00
C GLN A 8 -21.93 5.22 -6.38
N GLN A 9 -21.22 5.10 -7.50
CA GLN A 9 -20.65 3.82 -7.93
C GLN A 9 -19.63 3.27 -6.92
N ILE A 10 -18.85 4.12 -6.26
CA ILE A 10 -17.94 3.64 -5.22
C ILE A 10 -18.69 3.28 -3.94
N GLN A 11 -19.75 4.01 -3.58
CA GLN A 11 -20.62 3.62 -2.46
C GLN A 11 -21.26 2.24 -2.71
N ASP A 12 -21.76 2.01 -3.91
CA ASP A 12 -22.38 0.73 -4.29
C ASP A 12 -21.35 -0.42 -4.32
N PHE A 13 -20.07 -0.10 -4.46
CA PHE A 13 -18.99 -1.09 -4.45
C PHE A 13 -18.61 -1.58 -3.06
N VAL A 14 -19.08 -0.97 -1.98
CA VAL A 14 -18.83 -1.43 -0.61
C VAL A 14 -19.26 -2.89 -0.45
N GLY A 15 -18.32 -3.75 -0.06
CA GLY A 15 -18.57 -5.18 0.13
C GLY A 15 -18.79 -6.00 -1.14
N GLN A 16 -18.62 -5.43 -2.34
CA GLN A 16 -18.93 -6.08 -3.63
C GLN A 16 -17.74 -6.80 -4.27
N GLY A 17 -16.63 -6.94 -3.60
CA GLY A 17 -15.46 -7.63 -4.11
C GLY A 17 -14.16 -6.89 -3.92
N GLU A 18 -13.20 -7.19 -4.78
CA GLU A 18 -11.84 -6.69 -4.66
C GLU A 18 -11.37 -6.03 -5.96
N VAL A 19 -10.47 -5.08 -5.83
CA VAL A 19 -9.64 -4.56 -6.92
C VAL A 19 -8.18 -4.86 -6.63
N MET A 20 -7.41 -5.04 -7.69
CA MET A 20 -5.98 -5.40 -7.58
C MET A 20 -5.14 -4.35 -8.28
N SER A 21 -4.00 -4.02 -7.66
CA SER A 21 -2.99 -3.19 -8.29
C SER A 21 -2.17 -3.97 -9.32
N ASP A 22 -1.39 -3.25 -10.11
CA ASP A 22 -0.28 -3.85 -10.84
C ASP A 22 0.83 -4.31 -9.87
N TRP A 23 1.72 -5.16 -10.37
CA TRP A 23 2.92 -5.57 -9.66
C TRP A 23 3.97 -4.45 -9.67
N LEU A 24 4.61 -4.24 -8.53
CA LEU A 24 5.70 -3.28 -8.34
C LEU A 24 6.91 -4.02 -7.75
N THR A 25 8.09 -3.77 -8.29
CA THR A 25 9.35 -4.34 -7.75
C THR A 25 9.95 -3.38 -6.73
N VAL A 26 10.30 -3.89 -5.56
CA VAL A 26 10.99 -3.12 -4.51
C VAL A 26 12.49 -3.27 -4.71
N THR A 27 13.16 -2.23 -5.20
CA THR A 27 14.59 -2.24 -5.50
C THR A 27 15.44 -1.80 -4.30
N GLN A 28 16.74 -2.13 -4.32
CA GLN A 28 17.69 -1.63 -3.31
C GLN A 28 17.81 -0.11 -3.34
N ASP A 29 17.77 0.49 -4.51
CA ASP A 29 17.81 1.96 -4.65
C ASP A 29 16.61 2.63 -3.95
N GLN A 30 15.41 2.09 -4.13
CA GLN A 30 14.22 2.57 -3.44
C GLN A 30 14.32 2.42 -1.92
N ILE A 31 14.87 1.30 -1.43
CA ILE A 31 15.12 1.08 0.01
C ILE A 31 16.13 2.10 0.53
N ASN A 32 17.22 2.35 -0.19
CA ASN A 32 18.24 3.32 0.19
C ASN A 32 17.68 4.74 0.24
N GLN A 33 16.85 5.12 -0.73
CA GLN A 33 16.19 6.43 -0.75
C GLN A 33 15.25 6.60 0.45
N PHE A 34 14.49 5.55 0.79
CA PHE A 34 13.60 5.58 1.95
C PHE A 34 14.39 5.69 3.26
N ALA A 35 15.48 4.92 3.40
CA ALA A 35 16.37 5.00 4.55
C ALA A 35 16.96 6.40 4.73
N GLN A 36 17.38 7.03 3.64
CA GLN A 36 17.90 8.39 3.66
C GLN A 36 16.83 9.42 4.04
N ALA A 37 15.63 9.30 3.47
CA ALA A 37 14.52 10.23 3.72
C ALA A 37 14.00 10.17 5.16
N THR A 38 14.04 9.00 5.79
CA THR A 38 13.46 8.76 7.13
C THR A 38 14.48 8.70 8.26
N GLY A 39 15.77 8.50 7.93
CA GLY A 39 16.84 8.31 8.90
C GLY A 39 16.98 6.87 9.42
N ASP A 40 16.18 5.91 8.95
CA ASP A 40 16.32 4.50 9.33
C ASP A 40 17.36 3.81 8.44
N GLN A 41 18.60 3.89 8.86
CA GLN A 41 19.80 3.38 8.19
C GLN A 41 20.26 2.01 8.75
N GLN A 42 19.36 1.24 9.33
CA GLN A 42 19.70 -0.06 9.88
C GLN A 42 20.30 -0.97 8.80
N TRP A 43 21.35 -1.71 9.16
CA TRP A 43 22.12 -2.54 8.22
C TRP A 43 21.29 -3.59 7.47
N ILE A 44 20.20 -4.08 8.07
CA ILE A 44 19.30 -5.05 7.43
C ILE A 44 18.65 -4.49 6.16
N HIS A 45 18.64 -3.17 6.00
CA HIS A 45 18.05 -2.48 4.84
C HIS A 45 19.11 -2.00 3.85
N VAL A 46 20.25 -1.49 4.34
CA VAL A 46 21.17 -0.70 3.52
C VAL A 46 22.55 -1.35 3.29
N ASP A 47 22.85 -2.49 3.92
CA ASP A 47 24.13 -3.18 3.79
C ASP A 47 23.94 -4.58 3.18
N PRO A 48 23.96 -4.72 1.84
CA PRO A 48 23.76 -6.00 1.17
C PRO A 48 24.78 -7.07 1.56
N GLU A 49 26.04 -6.71 1.77
CA GLU A 49 27.09 -7.68 2.13
C GLU A 49 26.87 -8.27 3.53
N ARG A 50 26.55 -7.41 4.49
CA ARG A 50 26.22 -7.86 5.84
C ARG A 50 24.91 -8.63 5.88
N ALA A 51 23.92 -8.22 5.09
CA ALA A 51 22.60 -8.84 5.05
C ALA A 51 22.63 -10.27 4.48
N LYS A 52 23.58 -10.61 3.60
CA LYS A 52 23.76 -11.98 3.08
C LYS A 52 24.00 -12.99 4.20
N ALA A 53 24.73 -12.61 5.25
CA ALA A 53 25.01 -13.44 6.39
C ALA A 53 23.96 -13.28 7.53
N GLY A 54 22.99 -12.41 7.32
CA GLY A 54 21.93 -12.12 8.29
C GLY A 54 20.74 -13.08 8.20
N PRO A 55 19.73 -12.86 9.04
CA PRO A 55 18.61 -13.81 9.21
C PRO A 55 17.70 -13.92 7.97
N PHE A 56 17.74 -12.95 7.05
CA PHE A 56 16.89 -12.94 5.84
C PHE A 56 17.64 -13.34 4.57
N GLY A 57 18.97 -13.49 4.62
CA GLY A 57 19.81 -13.85 3.49
C GLY A 57 20.00 -12.77 2.41
N ALA A 58 19.34 -11.63 2.58
CA ALA A 58 19.41 -10.44 1.72
C ALA A 58 18.92 -9.23 2.51
N THR A 59 19.11 -8.03 1.96
CA THR A 59 18.45 -6.84 2.54
C THR A 59 16.93 -6.96 2.41
N ILE A 60 16.25 -6.33 3.35
CA ILE A 60 14.78 -6.24 3.36
C ILE A 60 14.31 -4.78 3.31
N ALA A 61 13.16 -4.57 2.70
CA ALA A 61 12.49 -3.28 2.75
C ALA A 61 12.03 -2.97 4.19
N HIS A 62 12.04 -1.68 4.55
CA HIS A 62 11.38 -1.21 5.76
C HIS A 62 9.88 -1.56 5.66
N GLY A 63 9.29 -1.99 6.76
CA GLY A 63 7.84 -2.16 6.81
C GLY A 63 7.11 -0.86 6.45
N PHE A 64 7.61 0.28 6.92
CA PHE A 64 7.06 1.59 6.58
C PHE A 64 7.26 1.97 5.11
N LEU A 65 8.28 1.48 4.41
CA LEU A 65 8.36 1.63 2.95
C LEU A 65 7.21 0.88 2.28
N THR A 66 6.99 -0.39 2.63
CA THR A 66 5.88 -1.19 2.08
C THR A 66 4.53 -0.48 2.30
N LEU A 67 4.31 0.07 3.49
CA LEU A 67 3.11 0.85 3.79
C LEU A 67 3.02 2.13 2.95
N SER A 68 4.15 2.82 2.76
CA SER A 68 4.21 4.06 1.96
C SER A 68 3.98 3.84 0.47
N LEU A 69 3.98 2.60 -0.01
CA LEU A 69 3.65 2.23 -1.39
C LEU A 69 2.13 2.15 -1.64
N LEU A 70 1.28 2.24 -0.63
CA LEU A 70 -0.17 2.18 -0.81
C LEU A 70 -0.71 3.16 -1.84
N PRO A 71 -0.28 4.43 -1.91
CA PRO A 71 -0.74 5.34 -2.96
C PRO A 71 -0.38 4.86 -4.38
N ALA A 72 0.80 4.27 -4.58
CA ALA A 72 1.20 3.71 -5.87
C ALA A 72 0.33 2.50 -6.26
N PHE A 73 0.00 1.64 -5.30
CA PHE A 73 -0.92 0.53 -5.54
C PHE A 73 -2.33 1.02 -5.87
N PHE A 74 -2.83 2.01 -5.15
CA PHE A 74 -4.15 2.59 -5.42
C PHE A 74 -4.23 3.18 -6.83
N ALA A 75 -3.19 3.89 -7.27
CA ALA A 75 -3.14 4.53 -8.58
C ALA A 75 -3.27 3.56 -9.76
N THR A 76 -2.90 2.29 -9.59
CA THR A 76 -3.03 1.25 -10.62
C THR A 76 -4.26 0.36 -10.41
N ALA A 77 -4.78 0.27 -9.20
CA ALA A 77 -5.94 -0.58 -8.88
C ALA A 77 -7.27 0.05 -9.33
N PHE A 78 -7.45 1.33 -9.04
CA PHE A 78 -8.71 2.02 -9.36
C PHE A 78 -8.51 3.51 -9.62
N LYS A 79 -9.51 4.11 -10.25
CA LYS A 79 -9.62 5.57 -10.44
C LYS A 79 -11.05 6.00 -10.14
N ILE A 80 -11.19 7.10 -9.41
CA ILE A 80 -12.46 7.77 -9.17
C ILE A 80 -12.42 9.08 -9.95
N GLN A 81 -13.41 9.27 -10.84
CA GLN A 81 -13.51 10.49 -11.67
C GLN A 81 -13.93 11.68 -10.82
N ASN A 82 -13.56 12.89 -11.27
CA ASN A 82 -13.94 14.16 -10.66
C ASN A 82 -13.47 14.37 -9.21
N VAL A 83 -12.49 13.60 -8.77
CA VAL A 83 -11.81 13.84 -7.49
C VAL A 83 -10.78 14.93 -7.68
N ARG A 84 -10.93 16.02 -6.92
CA ARG A 84 -10.00 17.16 -6.92
C ARG A 84 -8.79 16.89 -6.02
N MET A 85 -8.99 16.21 -4.89
CA MET A 85 -7.95 15.95 -3.91
C MET A 85 -8.23 14.68 -3.12
N GLY A 86 -7.17 13.88 -2.91
CA GLY A 86 -7.17 12.74 -2.00
C GLY A 86 -6.15 12.94 -0.89
N VAL A 87 -6.53 12.63 0.34
CA VAL A 87 -5.69 12.77 1.52
C VAL A 87 -5.62 11.43 2.26
N ASN A 88 -4.41 10.97 2.55
CA ASN A 88 -4.21 9.87 3.49
C ASN A 88 -4.55 10.36 4.89
N TYR A 89 -5.69 9.91 5.42
CA TYR A 89 -6.17 10.37 6.71
C TYR A 89 -5.58 9.58 7.88
N GLY A 90 -5.38 8.29 7.67
CA GLY A 90 -4.80 7.42 8.70
C GLY A 90 -5.00 5.94 8.43
N LEU A 91 -4.77 5.17 9.47
CA LEU A 91 -4.85 3.72 9.47
C LEU A 91 -5.47 3.27 10.79
N ASN A 92 -6.45 2.38 10.74
CA ASN A 92 -7.02 1.79 11.96
C ASN A 92 -6.16 0.63 12.46
N LYS A 93 -5.54 -0.11 11.53
CA LYS A 93 -4.71 -1.27 11.84
C LYS A 93 -3.64 -1.46 10.77
N VAL A 94 -2.44 -1.82 11.21
CA VAL A 94 -1.33 -2.21 10.33
C VAL A 94 -0.56 -3.35 10.95
N ARG A 95 -0.21 -4.37 10.14
CA ARG A 95 0.73 -5.42 10.54
C ARG A 95 1.63 -5.76 9.35
N PHE A 96 2.92 -5.85 9.61
CA PHE A 96 3.93 -6.34 8.68
C PHE A 96 4.12 -7.82 8.95
N THR A 97 3.47 -8.65 8.17
CA THR A 97 3.27 -10.07 8.47
C THR A 97 4.36 -10.98 7.94
N ALA A 98 5.18 -10.48 7.00
CA ALA A 98 6.35 -11.18 6.48
C ALA A 98 7.37 -10.17 5.93
N PRO A 99 8.68 -10.48 5.92
CA PRO A 99 9.70 -9.61 5.35
C PRO A 99 9.56 -9.49 3.83
N VAL A 100 9.91 -8.31 3.33
CA VAL A 100 10.02 -8.03 1.90
C VAL A 100 11.51 -7.96 1.55
N THR A 101 12.05 -9.04 1.01
CA THR A 101 13.44 -9.05 0.54
C THR A 101 13.59 -8.15 -0.70
N VAL A 102 14.77 -7.57 -0.86
CA VAL A 102 15.10 -6.76 -2.04
C VAL A 102 14.76 -7.50 -3.35
N ASN A 103 14.30 -6.77 -4.36
CA ASN A 103 13.82 -7.27 -5.64
C ASN A 103 12.53 -8.12 -5.60
N SER A 104 11.85 -8.18 -4.46
CA SER A 104 10.50 -8.76 -4.40
C SER A 104 9.52 -7.95 -5.24
N ARG A 105 8.61 -8.64 -5.90
CA ARG A 105 7.46 -8.02 -6.57
C ARG A 105 6.26 -8.05 -5.63
N LEU A 106 5.65 -6.90 -5.45
CA LEU A 106 4.48 -6.69 -4.59
C LEU A 106 3.29 -6.21 -5.40
N ARG A 107 2.09 -6.57 -4.97
CA ARG A 107 0.83 -5.94 -5.40
C ARG A 107 -0.13 -5.86 -4.22
N ALA A 108 -1.08 -4.95 -4.29
CA ALA A 108 -2.14 -4.86 -3.31
C ALA A 108 -3.45 -5.44 -3.84
N ARG A 109 -4.12 -6.20 -2.97
CA ARG A 109 -5.51 -6.60 -3.09
C ARG A 109 -6.31 -5.72 -2.15
N LEU A 110 -7.34 -5.07 -2.65
CA LEU A 110 -8.07 -4.00 -1.97
C LEU A 110 -9.57 -4.30 -1.95
N SER A 111 -10.17 -4.37 -0.77
CA SER A 111 -11.62 -4.49 -0.58
C SER A 111 -12.13 -3.21 0.08
N LEU A 112 -13.17 -2.61 -0.49
CA LEU A 112 -13.76 -1.41 0.11
C LEU A 112 -14.72 -1.82 1.24
N LYS A 113 -14.37 -1.45 2.46
CA LYS A 113 -15.13 -1.74 3.68
C LYS A 113 -16.24 -0.74 3.93
N ALA A 114 -15.97 0.53 3.69
CA ALA A 114 -16.93 1.62 3.92
C ALA A 114 -16.64 2.83 3.01
N CYS A 115 -17.70 3.56 2.71
CA CYS A 115 -17.68 4.86 2.06
C CYS A 115 -18.66 5.78 2.81
N GLU A 116 -18.14 6.75 3.54
CA GLU A 116 -18.89 7.61 4.46
C GLU A 116 -18.80 9.05 4.00
N ALA A 117 -19.94 9.75 3.96
CA ALA A 117 -19.95 11.18 3.67
C ALA A 117 -19.29 11.96 4.82
N ILE A 118 -18.49 12.96 4.45
CA ILE A 118 -17.86 13.90 5.38
C ILE A 118 -18.14 15.33 4.93
N GLU A 119 -17.78 16.30 5.75
CA GLU A 119 -17.96 17.72 5.45
C GLU A 119 -17.24 18.13 4.15
N ASN A 120 -17.61 19.30 3.60
CA ASN A 120 -17.02 19.92 2.40
C ASN A 120 -17.14 19.06 1.11
N ASN A 121 -18.27 18.40 0.92
CA ASN A 121 -18.52 17.52 -0.23
C ASN A 121 -17.47 16.40 -0.34
N GLY A 122 -16.99 15.93 0.79
CA GLY A 122 -16.00 14.86 0.83
C GLY A 122 -16.61 13.51 1.16
N VAL A 123 -15.82 12.47 0.92
CA VAL A 123 -16.09 11.10 1.39
C VAL A 123 -14.86 10.51 2.03
N GLN A 124 -15.06 9.72 3.07
CA GLN A 124 -14.04 8.90 3.69
C GLN A 124 -14.20 7.46 3.23
N LEU A 125 -13.17 6.92 2.62
CA LEU A 125 -13.09 5.53 2.20
C LEU A 125 -12.26 4.73 3.21
N ILE A 126 -12.75 3.56 3.58
CA ILE A 126 -12.02 2.61 4.41
C ILE A 126 -11.72 1.38 3.57
N TRP A 127 -10.45 1.18 3.25
CA TRP A 127 -9.96 0.06 2.47
C TRP A 127 -9.30 -0.99 3.33
N LEU A 128 -9.71 -2.25 3.17
CA LEU A 128 -8.96 -3.40 3.63
C LEU A 128 -7.88 -3.70 2.59
N VAL A 129 -6.63 -3.70 3.03
CA VAL A 129 -5.46 -3.84 2.16
C VAL A 129 -4.69 -5.09 2.54
N ASN A 130 -4.46 -5.95 1.55
CA ASN A 130 -3.52 -7.06 1.63
C ASN A 130 -2.43 -6.84 0.59
N VAL A 131 -1.20 -6.61 1.03
CA VAL A 131 -0.05 -6.54 0.12
C VAL A 131 0.55 -7.93 -0.01
N GLU A 132 0.49 -8.46 -1.22
CA GLU A 132 1.00 -9.77 -1.59
C GLU A 132 2.44 -9.65 -2.13
N ARG A 133 3.24 -10.68 -1.88
CA ARG A 133 4.54 -10.87 -2.52
C ARG A 133 4.47 -12.04 -3.49
N GLU A 134 4.96 -11.85 -4.72
CA GLU A 134 5.01 -12.89 -5.73
C GLU A 134 5.73 -14.13 -5.20
N GLY A 135 5.13 -15.30 -5.41
CA GLY A 135 5.67 -16.58 -4.93
C GLY A 135 5.50 -16.85 -3.43
N SER A 136 4.68 -16.07 -2.72
CA SER A 136 4.39 -16.29 -1.31
C SER A 136 2.88 -16.38 -1.07
N ASP A 137 2.46 -17.35 -0.26
CA ASP A 137 1.06 -17.51 0.14
C ASP A 137 0.66 -16.55 1.28
N LYS A 138 1.65 -15.94 1.94
CA LYS A 138 1.41 -15.00 3.04
C LYS A 138 1.51 -13.57 2.57
N PRO A 139 0.59 -12.68 2.97
CA PRO A 139 0.74 -11.26 2.75
C PRO A 139 1.95 -10.73 3.52
N VAL A 140 2.57 -9.68 3.01
CA VAL A 140 3.70 -8.98 3.65
C VAL A 140 3.24 -7.80 4.49
N CYS A 141 2.07 -7.24 4.16
CA CYS A 141 1.44 -6.18 4.93
C CYS A 141 -0.08 -6.34 4.86
N VAL A 142 -0.73 -6.20 5.99
CA VAL A 142 -2.19 -6.07 6.09
C VAL A 142 -2.51 -4.77 6.80
N ALA A 143 -3.44 -4.00 6.24
CA ALA A 143 -3.79 -2.69 6.78
C ALA A 143 -5.27 -2.39 6.58
N GLU A 144 -5.79 -1.51 7.43
CA GLU A 144 -7.07 -0.84 7.23
C GLU A 144 -6.77 0.66 7.02
N SER A 145 -6.85 1.10 5.77
CA SER A 145 -6.44 2.44 5.33
C SER A 145 -7.66 3.36 5.18
N LEU A 146 -7.54 4.57 5.75
CA LEU A 146 -8.54 5.63 5.64
C LEU A 146 -8.03 6.70 4.69
N THR A 147 -8.79 6.94 3.62
CA THR A 147 -8.51 8.00 2.65
C THR A 147 -9.71 8.93 2.57
N ARG A 148 -9.48 10.23 2.60
CA ARG A 148 -10.52 11.24 2.38
C ARG A 148 -10.39 11.81 0.98
N LEU A 149 -11.49 11.84 0.26
CA LEU A 149 -11.57 12.38 -1.10
C LEU A 149 -12.51 13.58 -1.11
N TYR A 150 -12.13 14.59 -1.89
CA TYR A 150 -12.92 15.81 -2.09
C TYR A 150 -13.16 16.00 -3.59
N VAL A 151 -14.39 16.30 -3.96
CA VAL A 151 -14.86 16.52 -5.34
C VAL A 151 -15.07 18.01 -5.63
#